data_570f12f847f2c2065a31fdc4798db9ca
#
_entry.id   570f12f847f2c2065a31fdc4798db9ca
#
_cell.length_a   1.000
_cell.length_b   1.000
_cell.length_c   1.000
_cell.angle_alpha   90.00
_cell.angle_beta   90.00
_cell.angle_gamma   90.00
#
_symmetry.space_group_name_H-M   'P 1'
#
loop_
_entity.id
_entity.type
_entity.pdbx_description
1 polymer ?
#
loop_
_entity_poly.entity_id
_entity_poly.type
_entity_poly.pdbx_seq_one_letter_code
_entity_poly.pdbx_strand_id
1 'polypeptide(L)'
;MGSVDDYISQATDLLNKDDLAAAIQKYREALKIDPNDPTALTGLGAAFDESGELESAIDCYNKALKADPDDIIARTGLGVAYEKKGNTNRATREYRAALSLDEETASLQIAYARDRHEKSVSNEKEGHELKAKELEEQIGRYVSTKKVVDRLISKSLPK
;
A
#
# COMPACT_ATOMS: atom_id res chain seq x y z
N MET A 1 -23.58 5.43 -19.30
CA MET A 1 -22.27 4.84 -19.01
C MET A 1 -21.59 5.72 -17.97
N GLY A 2 -21.03 5.13 -16.92
CA GLY A 2 -20.28 5.89 -15.93
C GLY A 2 -18.94 6.37 -16.47
N SER A 3 -18.39 7.45 -15.91
CA SER A 3 -17.02 7.89 -16.16
C SER A 3 -16.02 6.99 -15.43
N VAL A 4 -14.72 7.15 -15.71
CA VAL A 4 -13.64 6.49 -14.96
C VAL A 4 -13.78 6.81 -13.47
N ASP A 5 -13.96 8.08 -13.14
CA ASP A 5 -14.12 8.56 -11.74
C ASP A 5 -15.35 7.96 -11.04
N ASP A 6 -16.48 7.80 -11.77
CA ASP A 6 -17.69 7.17 -11.22
C ASP A 6 -17.41 5.71 -10.81
N TYR A 7 -16.71 4.96 -11.66
CA TYR A 7 -16.35 3.58 -11.35
C TYR A 7 -15.33 3.48 -10.22
N ILE A 8 -14.32 4.36 -10.18
CA ILE A 8 -13.34 4.43 -9.10
C ILE A 8 -14.03 4.74 -7.76
N SER A 9 -14.92 5.74 -7.74
CA SER A 9 -15.67 6.09 -6.52
C SER A 9 -16.51 4.91 -6.01
N GLN A 10 -17.28 4.25 -6.90
CA GLN A 10 -18.05 3.06 -6.53
C GLN A 10 -17.15 1.93 -6.02
N ALA A 11 -16.01 1.70 -6.67
CA ALA A 11 -15.05 0.68 -6.27
C ALA A 11 -14.46 0.95 -4.88
N THR A 12 -14.10 2.20 -4.62
CA THR A 12 -13.56 2.64 -3.31
C THR A 12 -14.59 2.45 -2.20
N ASP A 13 -15.84 2.81 -2.45
CA ASP A 13 -16.94 2.60 -1.48
C ASP A 13 -17.16 1.11 -1.17
N LEU A 14 -17.07 0.24 -2.19
CA LEU A 14 -17.19 -1.20 -2.03
C LEU A 14 -15.99 -1.80 -1.29
N LEU A 15 -14.78 -1.33 -1.58
CA LEU A 15 -13.56 -1.72 -0.87
C LEU A 15 -13.65 -1.36 0.63
N ASN A 16 -14.16 -0.16 0.95
CA ASN A 16 -14.37 0.26 2.34
C ASN A 16 -15.45 -0.54 3.07
N LYS A 17 -16.36 -1.18 2.33
CA LYS A 17 -17.38 -2.10 2.86
C LYS A 17 -16.93 -3.56 2.89
N ASP A 18 -15.66 -3.82 2.55
CA ASP A 18 -15.07 -5.16 2.45
C ASP A 18 -15.71 -6.06 1.37
N ASP A 19 -16.43 -5.46 0.41
CA ASP A 19 -16.93 -6.17 -0.77
C ASP A 19 -15.87 -6.20 -1.87
N LEU A 20 -14.84 -7.01 -1.63
CA LEU A 20 -13.65 -7.09 -2.48
C LEU A 20 -13.99 -7.51 -3.91
N ALA A 21 -14.90 -8.47 -4.08
CA ALA A 21 -15.27 -8.98 -5.40
C ALA A 21 -15.94 -7.90 -6.25
N ALA A 22 -16.89 -7.15 -5.69
CA ALA A 22 -17.54 -6.07 -6.37
C ALA A 22 -16.60 -4.88 -6.62
N ALA A 23 -15.70 -4.57 -5.66
CA ALA A 23 -14.68 -3.53 -5.82
C ALA A 23 -13.74 -3.83 -7.00
N ILE A 24 -13.20 -5.06 -7.08
CA ILE A 24 -12.35 -5.52 -8.19
C ILE A 24 -13.08 -5.36 -9.53
N GLN A 25 -14.36 -5.73 -9.59
CA GLN A 25 -15.14 -5.60 -10.82
C GLN A 25 -15.26 -4.12 -11.24
N LYS A 26 -15.53 -3.22 -10.30
CA LYS A 26 -15.68 -1.79 -10.59
C LYS A 26 -14.35 -1.13 -11.02
N TYR A 27 -13.25 -1.47 -10.39
CA TYR A 27 -11.92 -1.00 -10.85
C TYR A 27 -11.61 -1.52 -12.26
N ARG A 28 -11.97 -2.76 -12.59
CA ARG A 28 -11.82 -3.29 -13.95
C ARG A 28 -12.70 -2.55 -14.97
N GLU A 29 -13.91 -2.11 -14.59
CA GLU A 29 -14.74 -1.28 -15.47
C GLU A 29 -14.08 0.09 -15.73
N ALA A 30 -13.49 0.72 -14.71
CA ALA A 30 -12.71 1.93 -14.90
C ALA A 30 -11.54 1.72 -15.87
N LEU A 31 -10.79 0.63 -15.71
CA LEU A 31 -9.62 0.30 -16.54
C LEU A 31 -9.99 -0.16 -17.98
N LYS A 32 -11.25 -0.50 -18.26
CA LYS A 32 -11.72 -0.68 -19.65
C LYS A 32 -11.82 0.66 -20.39
N ILE A 33 -12.09 1.74 -19.67
CA ILE A 33 -12.18 3.09 -20.24
C ILE A 33 -10.78 3.71 -20.34
N ASP A 34 -10.02 3.71 -19.25
CA ASP A 34 -8.61 4.11 -19.21
C ASP A 34 -7.73 3.01 -18.62
N PRO A 35 -7.07 2.22 -19.49
CA PRO A 35 -6.22 1.10 -19.04
C PRO A 35 -5.00 1.49 -18.21
N ASN A 36 -4.60 2.76 -18.23
CA ASN A 36 -3.42 3.27 -17.54
C ASN A 36 -3.75 4.26 -16.41
N ASP A 37 -5.03 4.38 -16.03
CA ASP A 37 -5.40 5.25 -14.91
C ASP A 37 -4.69 4.77 -13.62
N PRO A 38 -3.79 5.60 -13.03
CA PRO A 38 -2.98 5.17 -11.88
C PRO A 38 -3.85 4.94 -10.64
N THR A 39 -4.92 5.72 -10.45
CA THR A 39 -5.81 5.60 -9.29
C THR A 39 -6.59 4.28 -9.34
N ALA A 40 -7.13 3.93 -10.51
CA ALA A 40 -7.83 2.66 -10.70
C ALA A 40 -6.88 1.46 -10.55
N LEU A 41 -5.64 1.56 -11.06
CA LEU A 41 -4.62 0.52 -10.90
C LEU A 41 -4.20 0.35 -9.44
N THR A 42 -3.98 1.45 -8.72
CA THR A 42 -3.64 1.43 -7.29
C THR A 42 -4.77 0.84 -6.46
N GLY A 43 -6.02 1.26 -6.71
CA GLY A 43 -7.20 0.72 -6.04
C GLY A 43 -7.44 -0.76 -6.33
N LEU A 44 -7.25 -1.20 -7.57
CA LEU A 44 -7.32 -2.62 -7.94
C LEU A 44 -6.22 -3.43 -7.24
N GLY A 45 -5.00 -2.88 -7.15
CA GLY A 45 -3.90 -3.47 -6.40
C GLY A 45 -4.25 -3.66 -4.92
N ALA A 46 -4.85 -2.65 -4.28
CA ALA A 46 -5.31 -2.72 -2.90
C ALA A 46 -6.39 -3.81 -2.71
N ALA A 47 -7.36 -3.89 -3.60
CA ALA A 47 -8.40 -4.91 -3.55
C ALA A 47 -7.83 -6.34 -3.70
N PHE A 48 -6.86 -6.55 -4.59
CA PHE A 48 -6.16 -7.82 -4.72
C PHE A 48 -5.29 -8.15 -3.49
N ASP A 49 -4.60 -7.14 -2.93
CA ASP A 49 -3.81 -7.33 -1.72
C ASP A 49 -4.67 -7.79 -0.53
N GLU A 50 -5.85 -7.21 -0.38
CA GLU A 50 -6.82 -7.59 0.66
C GLU A 50 -7.45 -8.96 0.42
N SER A 51 -7.67 -9.33 -0.85
CA SER A 51 -8.15 -10.69 -1.19
C SER A 51 -7.05 -11.77 -1.07
N GLY A 52 -5.80 -11.38 -0.80
CA GLY A 52 -4.67 -12.28 -0.71
C GLY A 52 -4.03 -12.64 -2.06
N GLU A 53 -4.48 -12.05 -3.15
CA GLU A 53 -3.93 -12.24 -4.50
C GLU A 53 -2.68 -11.38 -4.72
N LEU A 54 -1.61 -11.68 -3.96
CA LEU A 54 -0.42 -10.82 -3.86
C LEU A 54 0.30 -10.58 -5.19
N GLU A 55 0.34 -11.58 -6.08
CA GLU A 55 0.95 -11.44 -7.41
C GLU A 55 0.17 -10.43 -8.27
N SER A 56 -1.16 -10.53 -8.27
CA SER A 56 -2.04 -9.59 -8.98
C SER A 56 -1.91 -8.18 -8.41
N ALA A 57 -1.83 -8.05 -7.10
CA ALA A 57 -1.61 -6.77 -6.43
C ALA A 57 -0.29 -6.12 -6.85
N ILE A 58 0.81 -6.88 -6.81
CA ILE A 58 2.14 -6.42 -7.22
C ILE A 58 2.14 -5.96 -8.70
N ASP A 59 1.49 -6.70 -9.60
CA ASP A 59 1.38 -6.31 -11.00
C ASP A 59 0.62 -4.98 -11.17
N CYS A 60 -0.49 -4.81 -10.48
CA CYS A 60 -1.29 -3.58 -10.50
C CYS A 60 -0.49 -2.39 -9.96
N TYR A 61 0.17 -2.51 -8.81
CA TYR A 61 0.99 -1.43 -8.26
C TYR A 61 2.17 -1.07 -9.17
N ASN A 62 2.83 -2.05 -9.79
CA ASN A 62 3.90 -1.77 -10.73
C ASN A 62 3.38 -1.03 -11.99
N LYS A 63 2.18 -1.34 -12.47
CA LYS A 63 1.55 -0.60 -13.57
C LYS A 63 1.18 0.80 -13.16
N ALA A 64 0.62 0.99 -11.96
CA ALA A 64 0.34 2.31 -11.40
C ALA A 64 1.60 3.17 -11.33
N LEU A 65 2.71 2.63 -10.81
CA LEU A 65 3.99 3.32 -10.69
C LEU A 65 4.68 3.60 -12.03
N LYS A 66 4.30 2.90 -13.11
CA LYS A 66 4.73 3.26 -14.47
C LYS A 66 3.97 4.47 -15.00
N ALA A 67 2.69 4.61 -14.64
CA ALA A 67 1.85 5.72 -15.03
C ALA A 67 2.13 6.96 -14.14
N ASP A 68 2.27 6.78 -12.83
CA ASP A 68 2.63 7.79 -11.85
C ASP A 68 3.75 7.26 -10.93
N PRO A 69 5.02 7.61 -11.21
CA PRO A 69 6.17 7.17 -10.39
C PRO A 69 6.17 7.72 -8.96
N ASP A 70 5.43 8.79 -8.69
CA ASP A 70 5.38 9.47 -7.40
C ASP A 70 4.13 9.08 -6.58
N ASP A 71 3.34 8.09 -7.04
CA ASP A 71 2.21 7.55 -6.29
C ASP A 71 2.69 6.84 -5.01
N ILE A 72 2.58 7.55 -3.89
CA ILE A 72 2.98 7.06 -2.56
C ILE A 72 2.11 5.87 -2.15
N ILE A 73 0.82 5.86 -2.49
CA ILE A 73 -0.11 4.77 -2.12
C ILE A 73 0.27 3.49 -2.85
N ALA A 74 0.51 3.57 -4.17
CA ALA A 74 0.96 2.42 -4.94
C ALA A 74 2.32 1.89 -4.44
N ARG A 75 3.25 2.79 -4.10
CA ARG A 75 4.58 2.42 -3.61
C ARG A 75 4.53 1.76 -2.24
N THR A 76 3.75 2.29 -1.32
CA THR A 76 3.56 1.70 0.02
C THR A 76 2.80 0.37 -0.07
N GLY A 77 1.76 0.29 -0.90
CA GLY A 77 1.03 -0.96 -1.18
C GLY A 77 1.94 -2.05 -1.76
N LEU A 78 2.81 -1.70 -2.71
CA LEU A 78 3.81 -2.61 -3.26
C LEU A 78 4.78 -3.12 -2.18
N GLY A 79 5.22 -2.23 -1.27
CA GLY A 79 6.05 -2.58 -0.12
C GLY A 79 5.35 -3.59 0.79
N VAL A 80 4.09 -3.34 1.14
CA VAL A 80 3.27 -4.26 1.98
C VAL A 80 3.09 -5.61 1.29
N ALA A 81 2.78 -5.64 -0.01
CA ALA A 81 2.63 -6.88 -0.76
C ALA A 81 3.93 -7.71 -0.78
N TYR A 82 5.10 -7.06 -0.93
CA TYR A 82 6.38 -7.75 -0.82
C TYR A 82 6.68 -8.24 0.61
N GLU A 83 6.30 -7.48 1.63
CA GLU A 83 6.44 -7.90 3.04
C GLU A 83 5.62 -9.15 3.33
N LYS A 84 4.35 -9.19 2.89
CA LYS A 84 3.47 -10.36 3.00
C LYS A 84 4.03 -11.59 2.28
N LYS A 85 4.75 -11.39 1.17
CA LYS A 85 5.48 -12.46 0.46
C LYS A 85 6.80 -12.87 1.13
N GLY A 86 7.20 -12.25 2.23
CA GLY A 86 8.47 -12.49 2.90
C GLY A 86 9.68 -11.86 2.20
N ASN A 87 9.47 -11.02 1.18
CA ASN A 87 10.56 -10.35 0.47
C ASN A 87 10.90 -9.00 1.12
N THR A 88 11.52 -9.08 2.30
CA THR A 88 11.85 -7.91 3.13
C THR A 88 12.76 -6.91 2.41
N ASN A 89 13.68 -7.37 1.56
CA ASN A 89 14.60 -6.49 0.84
C ASN A 89 13.84 -5.59 -0.15
N ARG A 90 12.90 -6.16 -0.91
CA ARG A 90 12.07 -5.38 -1.84
C ARG A 90 11.11 -4.46 -1.09
N ALA A 91 10.47 -4.97 -0.04
CA ALA A 91 9.59 -4.16 0.81
C ALA A 91 10.31 -2.92 1.36
N THR A 92 11.50 -3.11 1.94
CA THR A 92 12.32 -2.01 2.47
C THR A 92 12.69 -0.99 1.40
N ARG A 93 13.00 -1.43 0.17
CA ARG A 93 13.31 -0.53 -0.94
C ARG A 93 12.11 0.35 -1.30
N GLU A 94 10.91 -0.24 -1.42
CA GLU A 94 9.71 0.51 -1.76
C GLU A 94 9.28 1.47 -0.63
N TYR A 95 9.40 1.05 0.64
CA TYR A 95 9.14 1.95 1.76
C TYR A 95 10.10 3.13 1.81
N ARG A 96 11.39 2.92 1.56
CA ARG A 96 12.36 4.02 1.49
C ARG A 96 12.05 4.99 0.37
N ALA A 97 11.69 4.47 -0.80
CA ALA A 97 11.33 5.30 -1.94
C ALA A 97 10.07 6.13 -1.64
N ALA A 98 9.04 5.55 -1.00
CA ALA A 98 7.86 6.29 -0.57
C ALA A 98 8.21 7.38 0.47
N LEU A 99 8.98 7.04 1.50
CA LEU A 99 9.41 7.97 2.55
C LEU A 99 10.27 9.12 2.02
N SER A 100 10.99 8.92 0.91
CA SER A 100 11.78 9.97 0.27
C SER A 100 10.93 10.97 -0.53
N LEU A 101 9.72 10.59 -0.93
CA LEU A 101 8.76 11.49 -1.60
C LEU A 101 8.07 12.39 -0.58
N ASP A 102 7.45 11.79 0.43
CA ASP A 102 6.80 12.48 1.54
C ASP A 102 6.79 11.56 2.77
N GLU A 103 7.56 11.93 3.81
CA GLU A 103 7.75 11.11 5.00
C GLU A 103 6.47 10.95 5.81
N GLU A 104 5.69 12.01 5.96
CA GLU A 104 4.46 12.00 6.76
C GLU A 104 3.39 11.17 6.08
N THR A 105 3.10 11.46 4.81
CA THR A 105 2.09 10.72 4.03
C THR A 105 2.47 9.25 3.89
N ALA A 106 3.73 8.92 3.58
CA ALA A 106 4.18 7.54 3.44
C ALA A 106 4.08 6.77 4.76
N SER A 107 4.46 7.37 5.88
CA SER A 107 4.35 6.74 7.20
C SER A 107 2.90 6.41 7.55
N LEU A 108 1.96 7.32 7.29
CA LEU A 108 0.53 7.10 7.48
C LEU A 108 -0.01 5.98 6.58
N GLN A 109 0.38 5.96 5.31
CA GLN A 109 -0.06 4.93 4.36
C GLN A 109 0.48 3.53 4.71
N ILE A 110 1.74 3.43 5.14
CA ILE A 110 2.32 2.17 5.60
C ILE A 110 1.55 1.65 6.83
N ALA A 111 1.29 2.52 7.80
CA ALA A 111 0.55 2.17 9.00
C ALA A 111 -0.89 1.70 8.66
N TYR A 112 -1.59 2.45 7.80
CA TYR A 112 -2.94 2.12 7.36
C TYR A 112 -3.02 0.78 6.61
N ALA A 113 -2.11 0.54 5.67
CA ALA A 113 -2.08 -0.70 4.90
C ALA A 113 -1.79 -1.93 5.78
N ARG A 114 -0.93 -1.77 6.79
CA ARG A 114 -0.65 -2.82 7.78
C ARG A 114 -1.83 -3.09 8.71
N ASP A 115 -2.49 -2.05 9.21
CA ASP A 115 -3.70 -2.19 10.06
C ASP A 115 -4.81 -2.95 9.32
N ARG A 116 -5.05 -2.64 8.04
CA ARG A 116 -6.02 -3.38 7.22
C ARG A 116 -5.64 -4.85 7.05
N HIS A 117 -4.36 -5.15 6.86
CA HIS A 117 -3.91 -6.54 6.78
C HIS A 117 -4.15 -7.30 8.08
N GLU A 118 -3.81 -6.70 9.23
CA GLU A 118 -4.02 -7.32 10.54
C GLU A 118 -5.50 -7.56 10.84
N LYS A 119 -6.40 -6.63 10.45
CA LYS A 119 -7.85 -6.80 10.57
C LYS A 119 -8.37 -7.94 9.71
N SER A 120 -7.85 -8.13 8.52
CA SER A 120 -8.18 -9.26 7.66
C SER A 120 -7.78 -10.62 8.26
N VAL A 121 -6.65 -10.66 8.99
CA VAL A 121 -6.15 -11.88 9.66
C VAL A 121 -6.80 -12.13 11.02
N SER A 122 -7.31 -11.07 11.68
CA SER A 122 -7.75 -11.13 13.08
C SER A 122 -9.26 -11.05 13.30
N ASN A 123 -10.08 -11.38 12.29
CA ASN A 123 -11.51 -11.61 12.51
C ASN A 123 -11.81 -12.77 13.49
N GLU A 124 -10.74 -13.32 14.11
CA GLU A 124 -10.80 -14.23 15.24
C GLU A 124 -10.03 -13.62 16.44
N LYS A 125 -10.81 -13.04 17.39
CA LYS A 125 -10.48 -12.75 18.81
C LYS A 125 -9.69 -11.50 19.17
N GLU A 126 -10.41 -10.58 19.85
CA GLU A 126 -10.07 -9.71 21.01
C GLU A 126 -8.72 -8.97 21.05
N GLY A 127 -8.75 -7.63 21.00
CA GLY A 127 -7.64 -6.83 21.49
C GLY A 127 -7.40 -5.47 20.80
N HIS A 128 -8.42 -4.59 20.77
CA HIS A 128 -8.29 -3.28 20.10
C HIS A 128 -7.28 -2.30 20.73
N GLU A 129 -7.00 -2.40 22.04
CA GLU A 129 -6.07 -1.49 22.71
C GLU A 129 -4.58 -1.87 22.63
N LEU A 130 -4.28 -3.17 22.56
CA LEU A 130 -2.89 -3.64 22.44
C LEU A 130 -2.28 -3.32 21.08
N LYS A 131 -3.10 -3.32 20.04
CA LYS A 131 -2.69 -3.14 18.64
C LYS A 131 -2.32 -1.71 18.27
N ALA A 132 -2.99 -0.70 18.85
CA ALA A 132 -2.61 0.71 18.64
C ALA A 132 -1.21 0.98 19.19
N LYS A 133 -0.86 0.42 20.35
CA LYS A 133 0.48 0.53 20.95
C LYS A 133 1.56 -0.18 20.14
N GLU A 134 1.28 -1.36 19.62
CA GLU A 134 2.22 -2.09 18.75
C GLU A 134 2.44 -1.37 17.42
N LEU A 135 1.39 -0.73 16.87
CA LEU A 135 1.48 0.05 15.65
C LEU A 135 2.33 1.32 15.86
N GLU A 136 2.13 2.03 16.98
CA GLU A 136 2.98 3.16 17.38
C GLU A 136 4.44 2.74 17.59
N GLU A 137 4.69 1.58 18.21
CA GLU A 137 6.03 1.02 18.35
C GLU A 137 6.65 0.63 17.01
N GLN A 138 5.88 0.08 16.08
CA GLN A 138 6.36 -0.27 14.74
C GLN A 138 6.68 0.97 13.92
N ILE A 139 5.83 1.99 13.95
CA ILE A 139 6.10 3.31 13.35
C ILE A 139 7.36 3.90 13.97
N GLY A 140 7.50 3.87 15.29
CA GLY A 140 8.70 4.33 16.01
C GLY A 140 9.97 3.57 15.60
N ARG A 141 9.88 2.25 15.37
CA ARG A 141 11.00 1.44 14.85
C ARG A 141 11.38 1.81 13.42
N TYR A 142 10.41 2.09 12.55
CA TYR A 142 10.69 2.53 11.17
C TYR A 142 11.32 3.90 11.10
N VAL A 143 10.83 4.86 11.87
CA VAL A 143 11.44 6.19 12.01
C VAL A 143 12.87 6.08 12.59
N SER A 144 13.07 5.19 13.58
CA SER A 144 14.40 4.90 14.13
C SER A 144 15.33 4.24 13.11
N THR A 145 14.80 3.32 12.30
CA THR A 145 15.56 2.63 11.24
C THR A 145 15.97 3.61 10.14
N LYS A 146 15.09 4.55 9.76
CA LYS A 146 15.45 5.63 8.84
C LYS A 146 16.61 6.46 9.39
N LYS A 147 16.53 6.90 10.66
CA LYS A 147 17.63 7.66 11.32
C LYS A 147 18.96 6.88 11.35
N VAL A 148 18.90 5.55 11.54
CA VAL A 148 20.09 4.69 11.51
C VAL A 148 20.64 4.58 10.09
N VAL A 149 19.79 4.38 9.10
CA VAL A 149 20.17 4.27 7.68
C VAL A 149 20.76 5.59 7.17
N ASP A 150 20.13 6.74 7.48
CA ASP A 150 20.64 8.07 7.10
C ASP A 150 22.01 8.33 7.74
N ARG A 151 22.21 7.86 8.99
CA ARG A 151 23.49 7.94 9.68
C ARG A 151 24.58 7.04 9.07
N LEU A 152 24.19 5.86 8.53
CA LEU A 152 25.11 4.96 7.83
C LEU A 152 25.47 5.48 6.44
N ILE A 153 24.48 6.03 5.70
CA ILE A 153 24.71 6.65 4.39
C ILE A 153 25.63 7.87 4.54
N SER A 154 25.39 8.74 5.53
CA SER A 154 26.23 9.92 5.77
C SER A 154 27.68 9.59 6.16
N LYS A 155 27.93 8.39 6.72
CA LYS A 155 29.27 7.91 7.07
C LYS A 155 29.99 7.18 5.93
N SER A 156 29.24 6.71 4.91
CA SER A 156 29.80 5.95 3.78
C SER A 156 30.06 6.80 2.53
N LEU A 157 29.72 8.09 2.55
CA LEU A 157 30.08 9.03 1.47
C LEU A 157 31.53 9.51 1.69
N PRO A 158 32.43 9.30 0.72
CA PRO A 158 33.78 9.88 0.80
C PRO A 158 33.67 11.40 0.76
N LYS A 159 34.49 12.07 1.59
CA LYS A 159 34.64 13.54 1.57
C LYS A 159 35.33 13.98 0.29
#